data_73d6a0464e2b3e5ddd27725e1924ee8d
#
_entry.id   73d6a0464e2b3e5ddd27725e1924ee8d
#
_cell.length_a   1.000
_cell.length_b   1.000
_cell.length_c   1.000
_cell.angle_alpha   90.00
_cell.angle_beta   90.00
_cell.angle_gamma   90.00
#
_symmetry.space_group_name_H-M   'P 1'
#
loop_
_entity.id
_entity.type
_entity.pdbx_description
1 polymer ?
#
loop_
_entity_poly.entity_id
_entity_poly.type
_entity_poly.pdbx_seq_one_letter_code
_entity_poly.pdbx_strand_id
1 'polypeptide(L)'
;MSAKITSINYCPVKSVSFQSVKNCKIKKNIGIIGDRIFAFAKDLDTEQAKLFEKSPEERKGKWNKVLTLKNSPALNKYNFIFEDEKLTLILKDKEILSIDINQSSEREALSNQISELESSLKQPITLMKNDNFPFFDTSISKKVDFVNSVSLLNIQSINDFEKKTNKKIEASIFRGNICIDGVEPWKERDWVGKTIKINNVSFKVEKNIPRCVAINLKPKSDDNSFNLLQLLKKTYNHF
;
A
#
# COMPACT_ATOMS: atom_id res chain seq x y z
N MET A 1 13.90 -0.37 -27.06
CA MET A 1 12.57 -0.96 -26.77
C MET A 1 11.76 0.07 -26.03
N SER A 2 10.45 0.16 -26.29
CA SER A 2 9.57 1.07 -25.54
C SER A 2 9.18 0.44 -24.22
N ALA A 3 9.16 1.21 -23.13
CA ALA A 3 8.64 0.77 -21.85
C ALA A 3 7.15 0.43 -21.96
N LYS A 4 6.70 -0.63 -21.27
CA LYS A 4 5.30 -1.05 -21.23
C LYS A 4 4.85 -1.27 -19.78
N ILE A 5 3.58 -0.99 -19.50
CA ILE A 5 2.96 -1.35 -18.22
C ILE A 5 2.71 -2.86 -18.24
N THR A 6 3.13 -3.55 -17.19
CA THR A 6 2.89 -4.99 -16.99
C THR A 6 1.78 -5.27 -15.99
N SER A 7 1.60 -4.39 -15.00
CA SER A 7 0.48 -4.45 -14.07
C SER A 7 0.17 -3.10 -13.45
N ILE A 8 -1.08 -2.92 -13.06
CA ILE A 8 -1.56 -1.83 -12.21
C ILE A 8 -2.12 -2.47 -10.96
N ASN A 9 -1.65 -2.02 -9.80
CA ASN A 9 -1.97 -2.63 -8.52
C ASN A 9 -2.38 -1.57 -7.51
N TYR A 10 -3.33 -1.89 -6.66
CA TYR A 10 -3.73 -1.03 -5.54
C TYR A 10 -4.32 -1.86 -4.40
N CYS A 11 -4.53 -1.24 -3.26
CA CYS A 11 -5.32 -1.81 -2.18
C CYS A 11 -6.22 -0.72 -1.58
N PRO A 12 -7.53 -0.93 -1.45
CA PRO A 12 -8.42 0.07 -0.88
C PRO A 12 -8.14 0.31 0.60
N VAL A 13 -7.70 -0.71 1.33
CA VAL A 13 -7.36 -0.63 2.75
C VAL A 13 -5.85 -0.64 2.94
N LYS A 14 -5.33 0.26 3.76
CA LYS A 14 -3.89 0.31 4.10
C LYS A 14 -3.43 -1.00 4.74
N SER A 15 -2.22 -1.43 4.36
CA SER A 15 -1.51 -2.57 4.99
C SER A 15 -2.12 -3.95 4.74
N VAL A 16 -2.99 -4.08 3.74
CA VAL A 16 -3.45 -5.36 3.22
C VAL A 16 -2.75 -5.70 1.91
N SER A 17 -2.95 -6.90 1.39
CA SER A 17 -2.39 -7.30 0.10
C SER A 17 -2.93 -6.46 -1.05
N PHE A 18 -2.05 -6.17 -2.02
CA PHE A 18 -2.43 -5.49 -3.25
C PHE A 18 -3.16 -6.45 -4.19
N GLN A 19 -4.04 -5.88 -4.98
CA GLN A 19 -4.70 -6.57 -6.08
C GLN A 19 -4.35 -5.91 -7.42
N SER A 20 -4.27 -6.71 -8.47
CA SER A 20 -4.09 -6.22 -9.83
C SER A 20 -5.43 -5.84 -10.45
N VAL A 21 -5.44 -4.74 -11.21
CA VAL A 21 -6.60 -4.27 -11.96
C VAL A 21 -6.23 -4.01 -13.42
N LYS A 22 -7.21 -4.11 -14.32
CA LYS A 22 -7.00 -3.86 -15.75
C LYS A 22 -6.75 -2.38 -16.06
N ASN A 23 -7.39 -1.49 -15.33
CA ASN A 23 -7.27 -0.05 -15.48
C ASN A 23 -7.51 0.64 -14.14
N CYS A 24 -7.11 1.90 -14.02
CA CYS A 24 -7.40 2.75 -12.89
C CYS A 24 -7.66 4.19 -13.34
N LYS A 25 -8.38 4.94 -12.53
CA LYS A 25 -8.53 6.38 -12.68
C LYS A 25 -7.50 7.09 -11.80
N ILE A 26 -6.83 8.09 -12.37
CA ILE A 26 -5.87 8.92 -11.64
C ILE A 26 -6.43 10.34 -11.56
N LYS A 27 -6.41 10.90 -10.36
CA LYS A 27 -6.81 12.29 -10.12
C LYS A 27 -5.62 13.06 -9.57
N LYS A 28 -5.40 14.27 -10.12
CA LYS A 28 -4.36 15.18 -9.64
C LYS A 28 -4.53 15.43 -8.14
N ASN A 29 -3.44 15.40 -7.40
CA ASN A 29 -3.38 15.58 -5.95
C ASN A 29 -4.12 14.52 -5.11
N ILE A 30 -4.51 13.38 -5.73
CA ILE A 30 -5.09 12.22 -5.02
C ILE A 30 -4.31 10.94 -5.34
N GLY A 31 -3.81 10.79 -6.58
CA GLY A 31 -3.19 9.55 -7.04
C GLY A 31 -4.21 8.61 -7.69
N ILE A 32 -4.09 7.31 -7.48
CA ILE A 32 -5.06 6.31 -7.93
C ILE A 32 -6.31 6.43 -7.06
N ILE A 33 -7.45 6.66 -7.70
CA ILE A 33 -8.74 6.73 -6.98
C ILE A 33 -9.02 5.37 -6.34
N GLY A 34 -9.37 5.39 -5.05
CA GLY A 34 -9.65 4.19 -4.26
C GLY A 34 -8.42 3.54 -3.60
N ASP A 35 -7.19 3.97 -3.94
CA ASP A 35 -6.00 3.38 -3.33
C ASP A 35 -5.78 3.89 -1.90
N ARG A 36 -5.80 2.99 -0.92
CA ARG A 36 -5.57 3.25 0.51
C ARG A 36 -6.49 4.31 1.12
N ILE A 37 -7.70 4.41 0.61
CA ILE A 37 -8.71 5.34 1.15
C ILE A 37 -9.26 4.88 2.51
N PHE A 38 -9.04 3.62 2.88
CA PHE A 38 -9.37 3.06 4.17
C PHE A 38 -8.10 2.72 4.96
N ALA A 39 -8.22 2.79 6.29
CA ALA A 39 -7.23 2.24 7.23
C ALA A 39 -7.91 1.80 8.52
N PHE A 40 -7.36 0.77 9.15
CA PHE A 40 -7.70 0.47 10.53
C PHE A 40 -6.81 1.26 11.48
N ALA A 41 -7.39 1.76 12.55
CA ALA A 41 -6.67 2.35 13.67
C ALA A 41 -7.00 1.62 14.96
N LYS A 42 -6.14 1.75 15.95
CA LYS A 42 -6.31 1.23 17.31
C LYS A 42 -6.20 2.34 18.33
N ASP A 43 -6.77 2.11 19.51
CA ASP A 43 -6.71 3.05 20.65
C ASP A 43 -7.19 4.46 20.27
N LEU A 44 -8.19 4.57 19.42
CA LEU A 44 -8.86 5.80 19.06
C LEU A 44 -10.32 5.73 19.54
N ASP A 45 -10.77 6.79 20.19
CA ASP A 45 -12.20 7.03 20.36
C ASP A 45 -12.84 7.54 19.06
N THR A 46 -14.16 7.60 19.04
CA THR A 46 -14.93 7.98 17.86
C THR A 46 -14.57 9.38 17.33
N GLU A 47 -14.32 10.35 18.23
CA GLU A 47 -14.00 11.72 17.84
C GLU A 47 -12.59 11.81 17.25
N GLN A 48 -11.63 11.11 17.84
CA GLN A 48 -10.27 11.02 17.30
C GLN A 48 -10.25 10.35 15.92
N ALA A 49 -11.04 9.29 15.72
CA ALA A 49 -11.17 8.64 14.42
C ALA A 49 -11.72 9.61 13.35
N LYS A 50 -12.77 10.37 13.68
CA LYS A 50 -13.32 11.42 12.81
C LYS A 50 -12.30 12.50 12.46
N LEU A 51 -11.46 12.92 13.41
CA LEU A 51 -10.39 13.89 13.16
C LEU A 51 -9.35 13.30 12.17
N PHE A 52 -8.97 12.04 12.32
CA PHE A 52 -8.05 11.37 11.41
C PHE A 52 -8.62 11.21 10.00
N GLU A 53 -9.94 11.05 9.89
CA GLU A 53 -10.64 11.03 8.60
C GLU A 53 -10.63 12.40 7.91
N LYS A 54 -10.76 13.50 8.67
CA LYS A 54 -10.87 14.84 8.09
C LYS A 54 -9.57 15.36 7.51
N SER A 55 -8.45 15.16 8.19
CA SER A 55 -7.19 15.82 7.84
C SER A 55 -5.96 14.90 8.04
N PRO A 56 -5.03 14.87 7.06
CA PRO A 56 -3.77 14.18 7.23
C PRO A 56 -2.87 14.83 8.30
N GLU A 57 -3.02 16.11 8.61
CA GLU A 57 -2.29 16.82 9.65
C GLU A 57 -2.59 16.24 11.02
N GLU A 58 -3.84 15.84 11.27
CA GLU A 58 -4.27 15.22 12.52
C GLU A 58 -3.62 13.85 12.76
N ARG A 59 -3.15 13.21 11.72
CA ARG A 59 -2.41 11.94 11.77
C ARG A 59 -0.93 12.15 12.11
N LYS A 60 -0.41 13.38 11.98
CA LYS A 60 1.00 13.69 12.19
C LYS A 60 1.42 13.39 13.62
N GLY A 61 2.51 12.63 13.78
CA GLY A 61 3.00 12.18 15.09
C GLY A 61 2.18 11.04 15.73
N LYS A 62 1.06 10.62 15.13
CA LYS A 62 0.14 9.60 15.67
C LYS A 62 0.04 8.34 14.81
N TRP A 63 1.01 8.11 13.89
CA TRP A 63 1.00 6.94 13.00
C TRP A 63 1.12 5.59 13.71
N ASN A 64 1.57 5.57 14.95
CA ASN A 64 1.54 4.38 15.79
C ASN A 64 0.12 3.90 16.11
N LYS A 65 -0.87 4.77 15.99
CA LYS A 65 -2.30 4.43 16.12
C LYS A 65 -2.87 3.78 14.86
N VAL A 66 -2.31 4.06 13.67
CA VAL A 66 -2.74 3.44 12.42
C VAL A 66 -2.09 2.07 12.28
N LEU A 67 -2.87 1.05 11.92
CA LEU A 67 -2.36 -0.28 11.68
C LEU A 67 -1.55 -0.32 10.38
N THR A 68 -0.32 -0.76 10.49
CA THR A 68 0.64 -0.84 9.38
C THR A 68 1.27 -2.23 9.35
N LEU A 69 1.86 -2.64 8.22
CA LEU A 69 2.59 -3.91 8.16
C LEU A 69 3.80 -3.99 9.11
N LYS A 70 4.23 -2.86 9.66
CA LYS A 70 5.29 -2.81 10.66
C LYS A 70 4.78 -3.20 12.06
N ASN A 71 3.58 -2.77 12.43
CA ASN A 71 2.99 -3.00 13.76
C ASN A 71 1.88 -4.06 13.75
N SER A 72 1.39 -4.47 12.58
CA SER A 72 0.32 -5.43 12.40
C SER A 72 0.54 -6.24 11.10
N PRO A 73 1.61 -7.06 11.03
CA PRO A 73 1.98 -7.79 9.82
C PRO A 73 0.90 -8.78 9.37
N ALA A 74 0.10 -9.28 10.30
CA ALA A 74 -1.00 -10.20 10.03
C ALA A 74 -2.02 -9.65 9.00
N LEU A 75 -2.19 -8.32 8.92
CA LEU A 75 -3.08 -7.72 7.93
C LEU A 75 -2.69 -8.03 6.48
N ASN A 76 -1.44 -8.41 6.22
CA ASN A 76 -1.00 -8.78 4.88
C ASN A 76 -1.64 -10.07 4.33
N LYS A 77 -2.30 -10.87 5.18
CA LYS A 77 -3.05 -12.07 4.75
C LYS A 77 -4.36 -11.71 4.03
N TYR A 78 -4.90 -10.54 4.32
CA TYR A 78 -6.20 -10.09 3.81
C TYR A 78 -6.06 -9.33 2.51
N ASN A 79 -7.13 -9.37 1.73
CA ASN A 79 -7.37 -8.50 0.61
C ASN A 79 -8.75 -7.86 0.75
N PHE A 80 -8.96 -6.74 0.10
CA PHE A 80 -10.24 -6.05 0.07
C PHE A 80 -10.59 -5.65 -1.36
N ILE A 81 -11.87 -5.76 -1.69
CA ILE A 81 -12.44 -5.19 -2.91
C ILE A 81 -13.35 -4.05 -2.48
N PHE A 82 -13.25 -2.92 -3.17
CA PHE A 82 -14.12 -1.77 -2.95
C PHE A 82 -14.77 -1.37 -4.27
N GLU A 83 -16.07 -1.61 -4.38
CA GLU A 83 -16.89 -1.33 -5.55
C GLU A 83 -18.30 -0.93 -5.08
N ASP A 84 -18.91 0.07 -5.74
CA ASP A 84 -20.28 0.52 -5.48
C ASP A 84 -20.59 0.75 -3.98
N GLU A 85 -19.70 1.47 -3.30
CA GLU A 85 -19.75 1.77 -1.85
C GLU A 85 -19.77 0.52 -0.95
N LYS A 86 -19.48 -0.65 -1.49
CA LYS A 86 -19.30 -1.89 -0.73
C LYS A 86 -17.82 -2.21 -0.56
N LEU A 87 -17.44 -2.51 0.68
CA LEU A 87 -16.10 -2.98 1.03
C LEU A 87 -16.17 -4.46 1.43
N THR A 88 -15.57 -5.32 0.63
CA THR A 88 -15.61 -6.78 0.79
C THR A 88 -14.27 -7.29 1.29
N LEU A 89 -14.27 -7.96 2.43
CA LEU A 89 -13.11 -8.62 3.04
C LEU A 89 -12.92 -10.01 2.40
N ILE A 90 -11.71 -10.26 1.91
CA ILE A 90 -11.28 -11.52 1.30
C ILE A 90 -10.15 -12.14 2.12
N LEU A 91 -10.26 -13.42 2.45
CA LEU A 91 -9.20 -14.21 3.06
C LEU A 91 -9.06 -15.56 2.33
N LYS A 92 -7.86 -15.90 1.88
CA LYS A 92 -7.58 -17.13 1.11
C LYS A 92 -8.52 -17.29 -0.09
N ASP A 93 -8.70 -16.19 -0.82
CA ASP A 93 -9.56 -16.07 -2.01
C ASP A 93 -11.07 -16.37 -1.76
N LYS A 94 -11.51 -16.33 -0.49
CA LYS A 94 -12.91 -16.44 -0.09
C LYS A 94 -13.41 -15.14 0.49
N GLU A 95 -14.61 -14.76 0.11
CA GLU A 95 -15.34 -13.67 0.76
C GLU A 95 -15.70 -14.06 2.20
N ILE A 96 -15.39 -13.16 3.14
CA ILE A 96 -15.68 -13.33 4.57
C ILE A 96 -16.84 -12.43 4.97
N LEU A 97 -16.84 -11.18 4.52
CA LEU A 97 -17.84 -10.18 4.87
C LEU A 97 -17.83 -9.08 3.82
N SER A 98 -19.01 -8.62 3.41
CA SER A 98 -19.19 -7.44 2.58
C SER A 98 -20.07 -6.43 3.31
N ILE A 99 -19.65 -5.18 3.35
CA ILE A 99 -20.31 -4.11 4.09
C ILE A 99 -20.63 -2.90 3.19
N ASP A 100 -21.67 -2.17 3.49
CA ASP A 100 -21.91 -0.83 2.99
C ASP A 100 -21.14 0.16 3.88
N ILE A 101 -20.16 0.84 3.29
CA ILE A 101 -19.26 1.76 4.04
C ILE A 101 -19.98 3.02 4.55
N ASN A 102 -21.17 3.31 4.11
CA ASN A 102 -21.97 4.46 4.57
C ASN A 102 -22.73 4.15 5.87
N GLN A 103 -22.83 2.87 6.23
CA GLN A 103 -23.47 2.43 7.45
C GLN A 103 -22.44 2.25 8.58
N SER A 104 -22.55 3.04 9.65
CA SER A 104 -21.60 3.00 10.77
C SER A 104 -21.59 1.65 11.49
N SER A 105 -22.75 1.01 11.66
CA SER A 105 -22.89 -0.31 12.25
C SER A 105 -22.17 -1.41 11.44
N GLU A 106 -22.19 -1.33 10.11
CA GLU A 106 -21.50 -2.27 9.24
C GLU A 106 -19.98 -2.05 9.26
N ARG A 107 -19.53 -0.79 9.31
CA ARG A 107 -18.10 -0.48 9.53
C ARG A 107 -17.59 -1.04 10.86
N GLU A 108 -18.40 -0.95 11.91
CA GLU A 108 -18.09 -1.55 13.21
C GLU A 108 -18.07 -3.08 13.13
N ALA A 109 -19.03 -3.70 12.47
CA ALA A 109 -19.06 -5.15 12.25
C ALA A 109 -17.80 -5.64 11.52
N LEU A 110 -17.31 -4.94 10.50
CA LEU A 110 -16.05 -5.27 9.83
C LEU A 110 -14.85 -5.15 10.78
N SER A 111 -14.82 -4.11 11.61
CA SER A 111 -13.74 -3.91 12.58
C SER A 111 -13.71 -5.04 13.62
N ASN A 112 -14.88 -5.48 14.11
CA ASN A 112 -15.03 -6.60 15.02
C ASN A 112 -14.61 -7.91 14.35
N GLN A 113 -15.03 -8.15 13.10
CA GLN A 113 -14.66 -9.35 12.34
C GLN A 113 -13.12 -9.48 12.18
N ILE A 114 -12.42 -8.39 11.86
CA ILE A 114 -10.95 -8.40 11.79
C ILE A 114 -10.33 -8.65 13.16
N SER A 115 -10.87 -8.08 14.22
CA SER A 115 -10.38 -8.29 15.60
C SER A 115 -10.55 -9.73 16.04
N GLU A 116 -11.65 -10.38 15.66
CA GLU A 116 -11.90 -11.81 15.93
C GLU A 116 -10.95 -12.72 15.15
N LEU A 117 -10.72 -12.42 13.87
CA LEU A 117 -9.82 -13.19 13.02
C LEU A 117 -8.34 -13.03 13.42
N GLU A 118 -7.98 -11.91 14.05
CA GLU A 118 -6.60 -11.58 14.42
C GLU A 118 -6.46 -11.37 15.94
N SER A 119 -6.29 -12.44 16.66
CA SER A 119 -6.06 -12.42 18.13
C SER A 119 -4.82 -11.60 18.56
N SER A 120 -3.90 -11.34 17.64
CA SER A 120 -2.75 -10.47 17.87
C SER A 120 -3.13 -8.98 17.98
N LEU A 121 -4.30 -8.58 17.47
CA LEU A 121 -4.87 -7.25 17.63
C LEU A 121 -5.62 -7.19 18.98
N LYS A 122 -4.87 -6.92 20.05
CA LYS A 122 -5.37 -6.95 21.43
C LYS A 122 -6.34 -5.81 21.80
N GLN A 123 -6.54 -4.85 20.91
CA GLN A 123 -7.30 -3.63 21.16
C GLN A 123 -8.46 -3.52 20.15
N PRO A 124 -9.56 -2.90 20.53
CA PRO A 124 -10.57 -2.54 19.56
C PRO A 124 -9.96 -1.73 18.43
N ILE A 125 -10.36 -2.04 17.21
CA ILE A 125 -9.92 -1.31 16.03
C ILE A 125 -11.09 -0.58 15.39
N THR A 126 -10.79 0.51 14.69
CA THR A 126 -11.79 1.34 14.01
C THR A 126 -11.43 1.48 12.55
N LEU A 127 -12.37 1.21 11.63
CA LEU A 127 -12.22 1.47 10.21
C LEU A 127 -12.42 2.96 9.94
N MET A 128 -11.41 3.58 9.33
CA MET A 128 -11.44 4.99 8.91
C MET A 128 -11.48 5.09 7.39
N LYS A 129 -12.11 6.15 6.83
CA LYS A 129 -12.16 6.45 5.40
C LYS A 129 -11.73 7.88 5.12
N ASN A 130 -10.93 8.09 4.08
CA ASN A 130 -10.69 9.41 3.50
C ASN A 130 -10.33 9.30 2.01
N ASP A 131 -11.21 9.78 1.15
CA ASP A 131 -11.05 9.73 -0.32
C ASP A 131 -10.08 10.79 -0.85
N ASN A 132 -9.94 11.91 -0.16
CA ASN A 132 -9.12 13.04 -0.59
C ASN A 132 -7.67 12.95 -0.10
N PHE A 133 -7.47 12.32 1.07
CA PHE A 133 -6.16 12.15 1.69
C PHE A 133 -5.96 10.70 2.13
N PRO A 134 -5.63 9.81 1.18
CA PRO A 134 -5.43 8.39 1.46
C PRO A 134 -4.40 8.13 2.56
N PHE A 135 -4.47 6.97 3.17
CA PHE A 135 -3.62 6.59 4.30
C PHE A 135 -2.25 6.06 3.85
N PHE A 136 -1.49 6.87 3.12
CA PHE A 136 -0.10 6.54 2.80
C PHE A 136 0.81 6.68 4.03
N ASP A 137 1.96 6.04 3.98
CA ASP A 137 2.95 6.16 5.05
C ASP A 137 3.66 7.53 4.96
N THR A 138 3.40 8.40 5.94
CA THR A 138 4.00 9.74 6.01
C THR A 138 5.48 9.70 6.38
N SER A 139 6.04 8.58 6.83
CA SER A 139 7.47 8.45 7.05
C SER A 139 8.28 8.60 5.75
N ILE A 140 7.66 8.27 4.62
CA ILE A 140 8.24 8.45 3.28
C ILE A 140 8.31 9.93 2.90
N SER A 141 7.46 10.76 3.48
CA SER A 141 7.31 12.15 3.13
C SER A 141 7.12 13.00 4.39
N LYS A 142 8.03 13.94 4.60
CA LYS A 142 7.84 14.99 5.62
C LYS A 142 6.78 16.03 5.24
N LYS A 143 6.30 15.97 3.98
CA LYS A 143 5.30 16.87 3.41
C LYS A 143 4.02 16.11 3.12
N VAL A 144 2.89 16.68 3.48
CA VAL A 144 1.56 16.14 3.22
C VAL A 144 1.30 15.90 1.72
N ASP A 145 1.89 16.74 0.86
CA ASP A 145 1.77 16.66 -0.61
C ASP A 145 2.16 15.31 -1.22
N PHE A 146 2.99 14.53 -0.53
CA PHE A 146 3.41 13.20 -1.02
C PHE A 146 2.45 12.07 -0.64
N VAL A 147 1.43 12.34 0.16
CA VAL A 147 0.41 11.32 0.50
C VAL A 147 -0.34 10.88 -0.75
N ASN A 148 -0.39 11.73 -1.77
CA ASN A 148 -1.15 11.56 -3.01
C ASN A 148 -0.24 11.13 -4.18
N SER A 149 0.72 10.26 -3.91
CA SER A 149 1.67 9.80 -4.92
C SER A 149 1.32 8.41 -5.46
N VAL A 150 1.80 8.14 -6.66
CA VAL A 150 1.73 6.81 -7.30
C VAL A 150 3.14 6.23 -7.31
N SER A 151 3.29 4.99 -6.91
CA SER A 151 4.58 4.30 -6.93
C SER A 151 4.78 3.53 -8.23
N LEU A 152 6.00 3.63 -8.80
CA LEU A 152 6.41 2.91 -9.98
C LEU A 152 7.48 1.87 -9.62
N LEU A 153 7.41 0.70 -10.25
CA LEU A 153 8.33 -0.41 -10.06
C LEU A 153 8.80 -0.92 -11.42
N ASN A 154 10.10 -1.02 -11.61
CA ASN A 154 10.69 -1.58 -12.81
C ASN A 154 10.96 -3.09 -12.61
N ILE A 155 10.32 -3.93 -13.42
CA ILE A 155 10.47 -5.38 -13.34
C ILE A 155 11.90 -5.82 -13.65
N GLN A 156 12.61 -5.14 -14.55
CA GLN A 156 14.00 -5.47 -14.85
C GLN A 156 14.94 -5.22 -13.67
N SER A 157 14.63 -4.27 -12.79
CA SER A 157 15.38 -4.05 -11.54
C SER A 157 15.19 -5.22 -10.56
N ILE A 158 13.99 -5.83 -10.53
CA ILE A 158 13.74 -7.04 -9.75
C ILE A 158 14.48 -8.22 -10.35
N ASN A 159 14.43 -8.39 -11.67
CA ASN A 159 15.13 -9.46 -12.36
C ASN A 159 16.65 -9.40 -12.16
N ASP A 160 17.25 -8.20 -12.14
CA ASP A 160 18.67 -8.00 -11.81
C ASP A 160 18.96 -8.40 -10.36
N PHE A 161 18.05 -8.03 -9.44
CA PHE A 161 18.18 -8.42 -8.04
C PHE A 161 18.06 -9.93 -7.83
N GLU A 162 17.13 -10.60 -8.51
CA GLU A 162 17.01 -12.07 -8.53
C GLU A 162 18.30 -12.74 -9.01
N LYS A 163 18.85 -12.27 -10.15
CA LYS A 163 20.10 -12.78 -10.71
C LYS A 163 21.27 -12.68 -9.73
N LYS A 164 21.45 -11.49 -9.13
CA LYS A 164 22.56 -11.23 -8.19
C LYS A 164 22.46 -12.04 -6.90
N THR A 165 21.26 -12.37 -6.48
CA THR A 165 21.04 -13.05 -5.20
C THR A 165 20.73 -14.53 -5.35
N ASN A 166 20.50 -15.00 -6.57
CA ASN A 166 20.01 -16.35 -6.87
C ASN A 166 18.74 -16.71 -6.05
N LYS A 167 17.83 -15.73 -5.88
CA LYS A 167 16.57 -15.86 -5.14
C LYS A 167 15.41 -15.42 -6.01
N LYS A 168 14.32 -16.19 -5.98
CA LYS A 168 13.05 -15.75 -6.59
C LYS A 168 12.36 -14.72 -5.72
N ILE A 169 11.94 -13.60 -6.32
CA ILE A 169 11.38 -12.45 -5.63
C ILE A 169 10.11 -11.98 -6.36
N GLU A 170 8.98 -12.14 -5.74
CA GLU A 170 7.73 -11.66 -6.31
C GLU A 170 7.65 -10.12 -6.29
N ALA A 171 7.33 -9.51 -7.44
CA ALA A 171 7.20 -8.06 -7.55
C ALA A 171 6.18 -7.44 -6.59
N SER A 172 5.13 -8.19 -6.26
CA SER A 172 4.07 -7.80 -5.33
C SER A 172 4.57 -7.47 -3.91
N ILE A 173 5.71 -8.05 -3.50
CA ILE A 173 6.39 -7.74 -2.22
C ILE A 173 6.71 -6.23 -2.11
N PHE A 174 7.11 -5.62 -3.21
CA PHE A 174 7.48 -4.20 -3.23
C PHE A 174 6.27 -3.25 -3.26
N ARG A 175 5.05 -3.77 -3.43
CA ARG A 175 3.80 -3.02 -3.34
C ARG A 175 3.77 -1.80 -4.27
N GLY A 176 4.30 -1.96 -5.50
CA GLY A 176 4.27 -0.93 -6.54
C GLY A 176 2.90 -0.79 -7.18
N ASN A 177 2.42 0.45 -7.36
CA ASN A 177 1.14 0.70 -8.02
C ASN A 177 1.21 0.42 -9.52
N ILE A 178 2.25 0.89 -10.20
CA ILE A 178 2.46 0.68 -11.63
C ILE A 178 3.75 -0.10 -11.80
N CYS A 179 3.66 -1.29 -12.37
CA CYS A 179 4.82 -2.06 -12.77
C CYS A 179 5.08 -1.86 -14.25
N ILE A 180 6.35 -1.60 -14.60
CA ILE A 180 6.80 -1.42 -15.97
C ILE A 180 7.87 -2.43 -16.33
N ASP A 181 7.96 -2.75 -17.62
CA ASP A 181 9.00 -3.57 -18.22
C ASP A 181 9.59 -2.86 -19.47
N GLY A 182 10.72 -3.36 -19.97
CA GLY A 182 11.41 -2.82 -21.15
C GLY A 182 12.30 -1.61 -20.85
N VAL A 183 12.58 -1.33 -19.56
CA VAL A 183 13.55 -0.33 -19.10
C VAL A 183 14.73 -1.06 -18.48
N GLU A 184 15.96 -0.61 -18.76
CA GLU A 184 17.17 -1.19 -18.15
C GLU A 184 17.06 -1.21 -16.61
N PRO A 185 17.65 -2.21 -15.94
CA PRO A 185 17.65 -2.30 -14.48
C PRO A 185 18.13 -0.99 -13.84
N TRP A 186 17.38 -0.53 -12.85
CA TRP A 186 17.66 0.65 -12.01
C TRP A 186 17.64 2.00 -12.74
N LYS A 187 17.37 2.03 -14.04
CA LYS A 187 17.31 3.27 -14.84
C LYS A 187 16.20 4.21 -14.38
N GLU A 188 15.13 3.68 -13.80
CA GLU A 188 14.06 4.47 -13.22
C GLU A 188 14.53 5.39 -12.08
N ARG A 189 15.66 5.13 -11.47
CA ARG A 189 16.25 5.97 -10.41
C ARG A 189 16.79 7.28 -10.95
N ASP A 190 17.20 7.33 -12.21
CA ASP A 190 17.70 8.53 -12.90
C ASP A 190 16.56 9.48 -13.29
N TRP A 191 15.33 9.09 -13.04
CA TRP A 191 14.16 9.91 -13.39
C TRP A 191 13.74 10.89 -12.29
N VAL A 192 14.37 10.83 -11.11
CA VAL A 192 14.09 11.77 -10.04
C VAL A 192 14.28 13.22 -10.52
N GLY A 193 13.29 14.06 -10.26
CA GLY A 193 13.22 15.44 -10.73
C GLY A 193 12.69 15.61 -12.15
N LYS A 194 12.55 14.53 -12.94
CA LYS A 194 12.05 14.56 -14.32
C LYS A 194 10.55 14.33 -14.39
N THR A 195 9.96 14.73 -15.51
CA THR A 195 8.58 14.37 -15.85
C THR A 195 8.59 13.19 -16.82
N ILE A 196 7.83 12.15 -16.47
CA ILE A 196 7.59 11.01 -17.35
C ILE A 196 6.13 11.02 -17.82
N LYS A 197 5.87 10.42 -18.96
CA LYS A 197 4.52 10.29 -19.51
C LYS A 197 4.16 8.83 -19.64
N ILE A 198 3.01 8.45 -19.09
CA ILE A 198 2.44 7.11 -19.21
C ILE A 198 1.07 7.29 -19.86
N ASN A 199 0.92 6.82 -21.10
CA ASN A 199 -0.23 7.11 -21.95
C ASN A 199 -0.46 8.63 -22.06
N ASN A 200 -1.61 9.12 -21.62
CA ASN A 200 -1.99 10.53 -21.64
C ASN A 200 -1.75 11.27 -20.31
N VAL A 201 -1.17 10.58 -19.30
CA VAL A 201 -0.94 11.17 -17.98
C VAL A 201 0.55 11.51 -17.81
N SER A 202 0.84 12.73 -17.36
CA SER A 202 2.19 13.17 -16.99
C SER A 202 2.39 13.05 -15.48
N PHE A 203 3.54 12.48 -15.09
CA PHE A 203 3.93 12.31 -13.69
C PHE A 203 5.28 12.99 -13.46
N LYS A 204 5.38 13.79 -12.42
CA LYS A 204 6.66 14.24 -11.91
C LYS A 204 7.23 13.18 -10.99
N VAL A 205 8.45 12.74 -11.22
CA VAL A 205 9.14 11.77 -10.36
C VAL A 205 9.78 12.52 -9.19
N GLU A 206 9.22 12.38 -8.02
CA GLU A 206 9.62 13.17 -6.84
C GLU A 206 10.84 12.58 -6.15
N LYS A 207 10.87 11.26 -5.96
CA LYS A 207 11.99 10.61 -5.26
C LYS A 207 11.99 9.08 -5.40
N ASN A 208 13.13 8.48 -5.08
CA ASN A 208 13.23 7.05 -4.83
C ASN A 208 12.53 6.70 -3.51
N ILE A 209 11.78 5.58 -3.50
CA ILE A 209 11.07 5.12 -2.31
C ILE A 209 12.01 4.25 -1.47
N PRO A 210 12.40 4.67 -0.26
CA PRO A 210 13.16 3.81 0.65
C PRO A 210 12.33 2.59 1.03
N ARG A 211 12.97 1.44 1.17
CA ARG A 211 12.31 0.20 1.58
C ARG A 211 12.38 0.03 3.09
N CYS A 212 11.35 -0.56 3.65
CA CYS A 212 11.24 -0.85 5.08
C CYS A 212 10.99 -2.34 5.30
N VAL A 213 10.89 -2.77 6.54
CA VAL A 213 10.68 -4.18 6.94
C VAL A 213 9.42 -4.82 6.33
N ALA A 214 8.47 -4.03 5.84
CA ALA A 214 7.27 -4.56 5.17
C ALA A 214 7.59 -5.44 3.94
N ILE A 215 8.74 -5.23 3.28
CA ILE A 215 9.16 -6.10 2.16
C ILE A 215 9.66 -7.47 2.59
N ASN A 216 9.77 -7.74 3.89
CA ASN A 216 10.11 -9.07 4.39
C ASN A 216 8.91 -10.01 4.44
N LEU A 217 7.68 -9.46 4.31
CA LEU A 217 6.45 -10.25 4.32
C LEU A 217 6.19 -10.85 2.94
N LYS A 218 5.96 -12.16 2.88
CA LYS A 218 5.50 -12.81 1.65
C LYS A 218 4.10 -12.30 1.29
N PRO A 219 3.79 -12.15 -0.01
CA PRO A 219 2.46 -11.73 -0.45
C PRO A 219 1.35 -12.61 0.12
N LYS A 220 0.22 -12.01 0.47
CA LYS A 220 -0.97 -12.68 1.04
C LYS A 220 -0.65 -13.55 2.28
N SER A 221 0.39 -13.21 3.05
CA SER A 221 0.87 -13.97 4.20
C SER A 221 1.42 -13.05 5.28
N ASP A 222 1.51 -13.52 6.49
CA ASP A 222 2.24 -12.90 7.60
C ASP A 222 3.64 -13.53 7.81
N ASP A 223 4.06 -14.44 6.92
CA ASP A 223 5.39 -15.03 6.93
C ASP A 223 6.46 -13.98 6.58
N ASN A 224 7.30 -13.68 7.55
CA ASN A 224 8.45 -12.76 7.47
C ASN A 224 9.80 -13.47 7.61
N SER A 225 9.84 -14.77 7.39
CA SER A 225 11.06 -15.59 7.53
C SER A 225 12.19 -15.19 6.58
N PHE A 226 11.86 -14.53 5.47
CA PHE A 226 12.82 -14.08 4.46
C PHE A 226 13.20 -12.60 4.68
N ASN A 227 14.42 -12.34 5.16
CA ASN A 227 14.90 -10.97 5.38
C ASN A 227 15.35 -10.30 4.08
N LEU A 228 14.36 -9.97 3.21
CA LEU A 228 14.59 -9.34 1.92
C LEU A 228 15.24 -7.96 2.04
N LEU A 229 14.86 -7.18 3.06
CA LEU A 229 15.44 -5.85 3.29
C LEU A 229 16.95 -5.90 3.53
N GLN A 230 17.41 -6.86 4.34
CA GLN A 230 18.84 -7.04 4.59
C GLN A 230 19.56 -7.52 3.34
N LEU A 231 18.95 -8.45 2.59
CA LEU A 231 19.51 -8.94 1.33
C LEU A 231 19.67 -7.80 0.32
N LEU A 232 18.66 -6.94 0.17
CA LEU A 232 18.69 -5.78 -0.72
C LEU A 232 19.85 -4.83 -0.35
N LYS A 233 20.00 -4.51 0.94
CA LYS A 233 21.08 -3.65 1.44
C LYS A 233 22.46 -4.25 1.23
N LYS A 234 22.63 -5.57 1.37
CA LYS A 234 23.91 -6.26 1.13
C LYS A 234 24.29 -6.30 -0.35
N THR A 235 23.27 -6.42 -1.23
CA THR A 235 23.49 -6.52 -2.68
C THR A 235 23.80 -5.17 -3.32
N TYR A 236 23.21 -4.08 -2.78
CA TYR A 236 23.35 -2.73 -3.31
C TYR A 236 23.67 -1.76 -2.19
N ASN A 237 24.90 -1.22 -2.17
CA ASN A 237 25.41 -0.33 -1.11
C ASN A 237 24.71 1.04 -1.01
N HIS A 238 23.78 1.35 -1.91
CA HIS A 238 23.11 2.65 -2.03
C HIS A 238 21.58 2.58 -1.80
N PHE A 239 21.10 1.51 -1.19
CA PHE A 239 19.70 1.36 -0.78
C PHE A 239 19.46 1.64 0.70
#